data_b2fc50ef5df7a65a404b6c235aa416fc
#
_entry.id   b2fc50ef5df7a65a404b6c235aa416fc
#
_cell.length_a   1.000
_cell.length_b   1.000
_cell.length_c   1.000
_cell.angle_alpha   90.00
_cell.angle_beta   90.00
_cell.angle_gamma   90.00
#
_symmetry.space_group_name_H-M   'P 1'
#
loop_
_entity.id
_entity.type
_entity.pdbx_description
1 polymer ?
#
loop_
_entity_poly.entity_id
_entity_poly.type
_entity_poly.pdbx_seq_one_letter_code
_entity_poly.pdbx_strand_id
1 'polypeptide(L)'
;MKQYDLIVVGTGGANIVVDAAQKKGLKIAQIEKGKFGGTCLTRGCIPTKVMVTAANAIQEIEEFKKIGVHTSTPTLDWDFMSKRVWEKIDESDAIFEYYNAFDNIDVYRGAATFISDKVMKVHMNDGTESEEITAPIIVLGTGGHSKIPNVPGLQEAGYLSSESLFGNKYPKKPFKSLAVLGAGPIGVEFAHVFASAGTEVTIIQHNVRLVPKEDSDMSEHLLQNYNARGIKSILNQDTVEVRIENGEKIIVTKDRNTGEITETRVEEILVAAGIRPSVEELHLENTGIEQLPGGWIKTNEFLETSVEGIYAMGDVNGEPAFRHRANYEADIIAHNLYVAESTDDYRWARYDVIPMVTFSYPEIGHVGLTEAEAVKAGYNVGIGKNYYSSTAKGFAMGILPGDVNDGFIKIVVDKDTNTILGVHIIGPQASILFQPYVNLMNSGDTIIKAINEEIGSETTKALRAKGLIRHMDPHSVITVGETMSPHPSLIELTMWTQVFYENRW
;
A
#
# COMPACT_ATOMS: atom_id res chain seq x y z
N MET A 1 -27.63 -23.48 -9.59
CA MET A 1 -26.99 -22.56 -8.62
C MET A 1 -26.25 -23.37 -7.57
N LYS A 2 -24.94 -23.23 -7.49
CA LYS A 2 -24.08 -23.96 -6.56
C LYS A 2 -23.96 -23.18 -5.25
N GLN A 3 -24.08 -23.88 -4.11
CA GLN A 3 -24.06 -23.25 -2.79
C GLN A 3 -22.71 -23.45 -2.11
N TYR A 4 -22.24 -22.41 -1.45
CA TYR A 4 -21.03 -22.35 -0.64
C TYR A 4 -21.36 -21.78 0.74
N ASP A 5 -20.47 -21.99 1.70
CA ASP A 5 -20.51 -21.31 3.00
C ASP A 5 -19.86 -19.92 2.91
N LEU A 6 -18.87 -19.79 2.03
CA LEU A 6 -18.10 -18.57 1.81
C LEU A 6 -17.75 -18.39 0.33
N ILE A 7 -17.93 -17.19 -0.19
CA ILE A 7 -17.33 -16.73 -1.46
C ILE A 7 -16.29 -15.67 -1.16
N VAL A 8 -15.07 -15.82 -1.71
CA VAL A 8 -14.01 -14.80 -1.62
C VAL A 8 -13.60 -14.37 -3.01
N VAL A 9 -13.65 -13.07 -3.28
CA VAL A 9 -13.24 -12.48 -4.55
C VAL A 9 -11.92 -11.75 -4.36
N GLY A 10 -10.87 -12.29 -4.98
CA GLY A 10 -9.49 -11.82 -4.86
C GLY A 10 -8.64 -12.69 -3.94
N THR A 11 -7.35 -12.83 -4.29
CA THR A 11 -6.38 -13.70 -3.61
C THR A 11 -5.21 -12.93 -2.97
N GLY A 12 -5.43 -11.65 -2.66
CA GLY A 12 -4.50 -10.82 -1.90
C GLY A 12 -4.55 -11.11 -0.40
N GLY A 13 -4.81 -10.08 0.42
CA GLY A 13 -5.02 -10.20 1.86
C GLY A 13 -6.19 -11.11 2.22
N ALA A 14 -7.19 -11.22 1.36
CA ALA A 14 -8.39 -12.05 1.57
C ALA A 14 -8.09 -13.56 1.72
N ASN A 15 -6.90 -14.05 1.34
CA ASN A 15 -6.47 -15.42 1.61
C ASN A 15 -6.49 -15.77 3.10
N ILE A 16 -6.28 -14.79 3.99
CA ILE A 16 -6.37 -14.99 5.45
C ILE A 16 -7.77 -15.48 5.86
N VAL A 17 -8.81 -14.94 5.21
CA VAL A 17 -10.20 -15.37 5.46
C VAL A 17 -10.45 -16.77 4.90
N VAL A 18 -9.90 -17.08 3.70
CA VAL A 18 -9.97 -18.42 3.11
C VAL A 18 -9.31 -19.45 4.02
N ASP A 19 -8.10 -19.17 4.54
CA ASP A 19 -7.37 -20.07 5.42
C ASP A 19 -8.13 -20.35 6.72
N ALA A 20 -8.76 -19.34 7.32
CA ALA A 20 -9.55 -19.49 8.53
C ALA A 20 -10.80 -20.35 8.28
N ALA A 21 -11.53 -20.10 7.20
CA ALA A 21 -12.71 -20.86 6.80
C ALA A 21 -12.38 -22.31 6.42
N GLN A 22 -11.27 -22.53 5.70
CA GLN A 22 -10.79 -23.83 5.28
C GLN A 22 -10.51 -24.74 6.49
N LYS A 23 -9.87 -24.22 7.53
CA LYS A 23 -9.61 -24.97 8.78
C LYS A 23 -10.87 -25.35 9.55
N LYS A 24 -11.98 -24.65 9.33
CA LYS A 24 -13.30 -25.05 9.86
C LYS A 24 -14.01 -26.07 8.96
N GLY A 25 -13.39 -26.47 7.83
CA GLY A 25 -13.98 -27.42 6.89
C GLY A 25 -15.12 -26.86 6.06
N LEU A 26 -15.24 -25.53 5.94
CA LEU A 26 -16.28 -24.87 5.17
C LEU A 26 -16.07 -25.04 3.68
N LYS A 27 -17.18 -25.04 2.93
CA LYS A 27 -17.15 -25.10 1.46
C LYS A 27 -16.98 -23.69 0.90
N ILE A 28 -15.89 -23.48 0.16
CA ILE A 28 -15.44 -22.16 -0.25
C ILE A 28 -15.40 -22.06 -1.79
N ALA A 29 -15.89 -20.92 -2.33
CA ALA A 29 -15.57 -20.48 -3.67
C ALA A 29 -14.51 -19.37 -3.60
N GLN A 30 -13.33 -19.62 -4.17
CA GLN A 30 -12.27 -18.64 -4.27
C GLN A 30 -12.11 -18.18 -5.71
N ILE A 31 -12.22 -16.87 -5.97
CA ILE A 31 -12.27 -16.32 -7.32
C ILE A 31 -11.09 -15.38 -7.54
N GLU A 32 -10.32 -15.59 -8.61
CA GLU A 32 -9.21 -14.71 -8.99
C GLU A 32 -9.09 -14.63 -10.52
N LYS A 33 -9.11 -13.40 -11.05
CA LYS A 33 -8.96 -13.19 -12.50
C LYS A 33 -7.49 -13.15 -12.97
N GLY A 34 -6.59 -12.79 -12.06
CA GLY A 34 -5.17 -12.62 -12.36
C GLY A 34 -4.27 -13.72 -11.80
N LYS A 35 -3.07 -13.33 -11.45
CA LYS A 35 -2.11 -14.17 -10.71
C LYS A 35 -2.49 -14.19 -9.22
N PHE A 36 -2.37 -15.33 -8.57
CA PHE A 36 -2.60 -15.50 -7.14
C PHE A 36 -1.59 -14.74 -6.28
N GLY A 37 -2.00 -14.29 -5.09
CA GLY A 37 -1.19 -13.47 -4.17
C GLY A 37 -1.46 -11.96 -4.25
N GLY A 38 -2.32 -11.56 -5.22
CA GLY A 38 -2.78 -10.18 -5.39
C GLY A 38 -1.69 -9.20 -5.82
N THR A 39 -2.02 -7.93 -5.82
CA THR A 39 -1.14 -6.83 -6.29
C THR A 39 0.22 -6.83 -5.58
N CYS A 40 0.25 -7.07 -4.27
CA CYS A 40 1.48 -6.99 -3.49
C CYS A 40 2.57 -7.97 -3.98
N LEU A 41 2.22 -9.24 -4.22
CA LEU A 41 3.16 -10.26 -4.70
C LEU A 41 3.49 -10.06 -6.19
N THR A 42 2.49 -9.73 -7.02
CA THR A 42 2.61 -9.91 -8.46
C THR A 42 2.97 -8.64 -9.24
N ARG A 43 2.64 -7.45 -8.70
CA ARG A 43 2.79 -6.18 -9.43
C ARG A 43 2.91 -4.93 -8.53
N GLY A 44 3.28 -5.12 -7.27
CA GLY A 44 3.34 -4.03 -6.28
C GLY A 44 4.51 -4.17 -5.32
N CYS A 45 4.20 -4.37 -4.03
CA CYS A 45 5.16 -4.25 -2.93
C CYS A 45 6.41 -5.09 -3.12
N ILE A 46 6.26 -6.40 -3.32
CA ILE A 46 7.39 -7.34 -3.28
C ILE A 46 8.32 -7.16 -4.49
N PRO A 47 7.86 -7.20 -5.76
CA PRO A 47 8.74 -7.00 -6.90
C PRO A 47 9.40 -5.62 -6.92
N THR A 48 8.68 -4.56 -6.48
CA THR A 48 9.27 -3.23 -6.32
C THR A 48 10.39 -3.24 -5.28
N LYS A 49 10.26 -3.93 -4.14
CA LYS A 49 11.30 -3.97 -3.09
C LYS A 49 12.52 -4.78 -3.49
N VAL A 50 12.38 -5.77 -4.37
CA VAL A 50 13.54 -6.41 -5.00
C VAL A 50 14.38 -5.37 -5.77
N MET A 51 13.71 -4.49 -6.54
CA MET A 51 14.37 -3.42 -7.29
C MET A 51 14.91 -2.31 -6.36
N VAL A 52 14.12 -1.86 -5.39
CA VAL A 52 14.52 -0.82 -4.42
C VAL A 52 15.73 -1.27 -3.60
N THR A 53 15.77 -2.52 -3.14
CA THR A 53 16.92 -3.02 -2.37
C THR A 53 18.21 -2.97 -3.20
N ALA A 54 18.15 -3.32 -4.48
CA ALA A 54 19.29 -3.23 -5.37
C ALA A 54 19.70 -1.76 -5.60
N ALA A 55 18.72 -0.86 -5.77
CA ALA A 55 18.96 0.57 -5.93
C ALA A 55 19.55 1.20 -4.66
N ASN A 56 19.08 0.81 -3.48
CA ASN A 56 19.64 1.25 -2.19
C ASN A 56 21.11 0.87 -2.06
N ALA A 57 21.46 -0.38 -2.41
CA ALA A 57 22.85 -0.85 -2.36
C ALA A 57 23.79 0.01 -3.22
N ILE A 58 23.35 0.46 -4.42
CA ILE A 58 24.11 1.39 -5.24
C ILE A 58 24.41 2.69 -4.49
N GLN A 59 23.40 3.27 -3.82
CA GLN A 59 23.55 4.51 -3.08
C GLN A 59 24.40 4.33 -1.81
N GLU A 60 24.20 3.25 -1.07
CA GLU A 60 24.97 2.94 0.14
C GLU A 60 26.46 2.76 -0.18
N ILE A 61 26.80 2.09 -1.28
CA ILE A 61 28.17 1.94 -1.74
C ILE A 61 28.81 3.31 -2.04
N GLU A 62 28.08 4.23 -2.68
CA GLU A 62 28.55 5.58 -2.92
C GLU A 62 28.78 6.37 -1.62
N GLU A 63 27.97 6.15 -0.59
CA GLU A 63 28.10 6.80 0.71
C GLU A 63 29.25 6.24 1.56
N PHE A 64 29.69 5.00 1.34
CA PHE A 64 30.82 4.41 2.08
C PHE A 64 32.14 5.19 1.92
N LYS A 65 32.27 6.01 0.88
CA LYS A 65 33.39 6.94 0.71
C LYS A 65 33.54 7.89 1.91
N LYS A 66 32.42 8.26 2.55
CA LYS A 66 32.40 9.16 3.72
C LYS A 66 33.05 8.55 4.96
N ILE A 67 33.16 7.23 5.02
CA ILE A 67 33.79 6.49 6.10
C ILE A 67 35.12 5.81 5.69
N GLY A 68 35.70 6.26 4.56
CA GLY A 68 36.99 5.82 4.09
C GLY A 68 36.98 4.49 3.30
N VAL A 69 35.84 3.96 2.93
CA VAL A 69 35.72 2.75 2.09
C VAL A 69 35.59 3.18 0.63
N HIS A 70 36.59 2.83 -0.17
CA HIS A 70 36.66 3.18 -1.60
C HIS A 70 36.46 1.93 -2.45
N THR A 71 35.54 2.00 -3.39
CA THR A 71 35.24 0.95 -4.37
C THR A 71 35.26 1.53 -5.78
N SER A 72 35.25 0.67 -6.82
CA SER A 72 34.86 1.08 -8.16
C SER A 72 33.43 1.57 -8.18
N THR A 73 33.06 2.38 -9.17
CA THR A 73 31.66 2.81 -9.37
C THR A 73 30.74 1.58 -9.46
N PRO A 74 29.75 1.46 -8.59
CA PRO A 74 28.84 0.32 -8.62
C PRO A 74 27.97 0.36 -9.87
N THR A 75 27.65 -0.81 -10.40
CA THR A 75 26.72 -0.97 -11.52
C THR A 75 25.64 -1.97 -11.17
N LEU A 76 24.42 -1.70 -11.62
CA LEU A 76 23.28 -2.60 -11.44
C LEU A 76 23.24 -3.61 -12.59
N ASP A 77 23.38 -4.90 -12.28
CA ASP A 77 23.06 -5.97 -13.21
C ASP A 77 21.54 -6.09 -13.34
N TRP A 78 21.02 -5.47 -14.39
CA TRP A 78 19.58 -5.42 -14.65
C TRP A 78 18.97 -6.79 -14.91
N ASP A 79 19.67 -7.65 -15.63
CA ASP A 79 19.17 -8.99 -15.98
C ASP A 79 19.10 -9.88 -14.73
N PHE A 80 20.12 -9.84 -13.87
CA PHE A 80 20.12 -10.58 -12.61
C PHE A 80 19.02 -10.10 -11.65
N MET A 81 18.89 -8.78 -11.49
CA MET A 81 17.83 -8.20 -10.68
C MET A 81 16.44 -8.57 -11.23
N SER A 82 16.26 -8.47 -12.55
CA SER A 82 14.99 -8.85 -13.22
C SER A 82 14.64 -10.31 -12.98
N LYS A 83 15.61 -11.21 -13.07
CA LYS A 83 15.41 -12.64 -12.76
C LYS A 83 14.84 -12.82 -11.34
N ARG A 84 15.41 -12.14 -10.34
CA ARG A 84 14.91 -12.19 -8.95
C ARG A 84 13.50 -11.63 -8.81
N VAL A 85 13.16 -10.57 -9.56
CA VAL A 85 11.80 -10.02 -9.62
C VAL A 85 10.81 -11.11 -10.09
N TRP A 86 11.12 -11.77 -11.19
CA TRP A 86 10.24 -12.80 -11.76
C TRP A 86 10.17 -14.06 -10.90
N GLU A 87 11.29 -14.52 -10.33
CA GLU A 87 11.30 -15.62 -9.36
C GLU A 87 10.28 -15.39 -8.23
N LYS A 88 10.14 -14.13 -7.79
CA LYS A 88 9.19 -13.79 -6.73
C LYS A 88 7.75 -13.70 -7.22
N ILE A 89 7.53 -13.14 -8.40
CA ILE A 89 6.20 -13.07 -9.02
C ILE A 89 5.65 -14.47 -9.32
N ASP A 90 6.49 -15.38 -9.74
CA ASP A 90 6.09 -16.73 -10.15
C ASP A 90 5.75 -17.65 -8.95
N GLU A 91 6.03 -17.25 -7.70
CA GLU A 91 5.46 -17.89 -6.50
C GLU A 91 3.92 -17.91 -6.52
N SER A 92 3.31 -17.04 -7.33
CA SER A 92 1.87 -17.05 -7.59
C SER A 92 1.31 -18.41 -8.00
N ASP A 93 2.08 -19.18 -8.79
CA ASP A 93 1.64 -20.49 -9.26
C ASP A 93 1.60 -21.51 -8.10
N ALA A 94 2.57 -21.44 -7.19
CA ALA A 94 2.57 -22.29 -5.99
C ALA A 94 1.39 -21.97 -5.05
N ILE A 95 0.99 -20.69 -4.95
CA ILE A 95 -0.19 -20.29 -4.16
C ILE A 95 -1.46 -20.84 -4.80
N PHE A 96 -1.60 -20.77 -6.11
CA PHE A 96 -2.73 -21.36 -6.83
C PHE A 96 -2.83 -22.87 -6.57
N GLU A 97 -1.73 -23.61 -6.76
CA GLU A 97 -1.70 -25.06 -6.54
C GLU A 97 -2.02 -25.43 -5.09
N TYR A 98 -1.57 -24.62 -4.11
CA TYR A 98 -1.90 -24.82 -2.71
C TYR A 98 -3.41 -24.79 -2.45
N TYR A 99 -4.13 -23.76 -2.92
CA TYR A 99 -5.58 -23.67 -2.71
C TYR A 99 -6.36 -24.68 -3.56
N ASN A 100 -5.90 -24.95 -4.77
CA ASN A 100 -6.56 -25.90 -5.67
C ASN A 100 -6.44 -27.37 -5.21
N ALA A 101 -5.55 -27.65 -4.24
CA ALA A 101 -5.36 -28.99 -3.67
C ALA A 101 -6.39 -29.33 -2.57
N PHE A 102 -7.19 -28.38 -2.09
CA PHE A 102 -8.17 -28.65 -1.05
C PHE A 102 -9.52 -29.08 -1.64
N ASP A 103 -10.07 -30.18 -1.16
CA ASP A 103 -11.36 -30.73 -1.63
C ASP A 103 -12.57 -29.81 -1.31
N ASN A 104 -12.44 -28.92 -0.32
CA ASN A 104 -13.49 -28.02 0.11
C ASN A 104 -13.34 -26.59 -0.47
N ILE A 105 -12.38 -26.37 -1.37
CA ILE A 105 -12.19 -25.09 -2.07
C ILE A 105 -12.38 -25.29 -3.57
N ASP A 106 -13.38 -24.64 -4.15
CA ASP A 106 -13.50 -24.54 -5.59
C ASP A 106 -12.84 -23.24 -6.07
N VAL A 107 -11.76 -23.36 -6.84
CA VAL A 107 -11.04 -22.21 -7.39
C VAL A 107 -11.57 -21.84 -8.76
N TYR A 108 -12.03 -20.60 -8.91
CA TYR A 108 -12.51 -20.02 -10.16
C TYR A 108 -11.47 -19.02 -10.70
N ARG A 109 -10.91 -19.30 -11.87
CA ARG A 109 -10.00 -18.38 -12.56
C ARG A 109 -10.79 -17.48 -13.51
N GLY A 110 -11.24 -16.33 -13.02
CA GLY A 110 -12.08 -15.42 -13.77
C GLY A 110 -12.52 -14.21 -12.97
N ALA A 111 -13.34 -13.38 -13.59
CA ALA A 111 -13.94 -12.19 -13.01
C ALA A 111 -15.32 -12.50 -12.41
N ALA A 112 -15.51 -12.15 -11.15
CA ALA A 112 -16.79 -12.31 -10.46
C ALA A 112 -17.73 -11.13 -10.76
N THR A 113 -19.01 -11.44 -10.98
CA THR A 113 -20.07 -10.46 -11.26
C THR A 113 -21.29 -10.77 -10.41
N PHE A 114 -21.86 -9.78 -9.75
CA PHE A 114 -23.13 -9.91 -9.03
C PHE A 114 -24.31 -9.97 -9.99
N ILE A 115 -25.18 -10.94 -9.77
CA ILE A 115 -26.52 -11.04 -10.40
C ILE A 115 -27.57 -10.40 -9.50
N SER A 116 -27.40 -10.56 -8.17
CA SER A 116 -28.16 -9.94 -7.09
C SER A 116 -27.33 -9.96 -5.81
N ASP A 117 -27.82 -9.43 -4.69
CA ASP A 117 -27.07 -9.26 -3.44
C ASP A 117 -26.20 -10.45 -3.01
N LYS A 118 -26.66 -11.68 -3.19
CA LYS A 118 -25.88 -12.86 -2.76
C LYS A 118 -25.73 -13.91 -3.85
N VAL A 119 -25.98 -13.53 -5.10
CA VAL A 119 -25.83 -14.40 -6.26
C VAL A 119 -24.79 -13.84 -7.21
N MET A 120 -23.80 -14.64 -7.52
CA MET A 120 -22.72 -14.26 -8.43
C MET A 120 -22.60 -15.26 -9.58
N LYS A 121 -21.97 -14.81 -10.65
CA LYS A 121 -21.39 -15.62 -11.72
C LYS A 121 -19.92 -15.27 -11.88
N VAL A 122 -19.16 -16.21 -12.43
CA VAL A 122 -17.77 -15.98 -12.79
C VAL A 122 -17.60 -16.08 -14.30
N HIS A 123 -17.12 -15.01 -14.89
CA HIS A 123 -16.67 -14.98 -16.27
C HIS A 123 -15.23 -15.52 -16.30
N MET A 124 -15.09 -16.77 -16.76
CA MET A 124 -13.82 -17.50 -16.70
C MET A 124 -12.81 -16.98 -17.72
N ASN A 125 -11.52 -17.08 -17.40
CA ASN A 125 -10.44 -16.63 -18.28
C ASN A 125 -10.36 -17.39 -19.62
N ASP A 126 -10.97 -18.56 -19.72
CA ASP A 126 -11.09 -19.32 -20.98
C ASP A 126 -12.27 -18.89 -21.86
N GLY A 127 -13.03 -17.85 -21.42
CA GLY A 127 -14.19 -17.30 -22.11
C GLY A 127 -15.50 -18.00 -21.78
N THR A 128 -15.50 -19.02 -20.92
CA THR A 128 -16.74 -19.68 -20.45
C THR A 128 -17.32 -18.93 -19.25
N GLU A 129 -18.56 -19.26 -18.88
CA GLU A 129 -19.21 -18.76 -17.66
C GLU A 129 -19.45 -19.91 -16.66
N SER A 130 -19.30 -19.61 -15.39
CA SER A 130 -19.73 -20.53 -14.34
C SER A 130 -21.25 -20.63 -14.29
N GLU A 131 -21.76 -21.65 -13.64
CA GLU A 131 -23.12 -21.58 -13.09
C GLU A 131 -23.24 -20.47 -12.05
N GLU A 132 -24.45 -20.08 -11.70
CA GLU A 132 -24.68 -19.16 -10.58
C GLU A 132 -24.21 -19.80 -9.27
N ILE A 133 -23.51 -19.01 -8.47
CA ILE A 133 -22.99 -19.37 -7.15
C ILE A 133 -23.58 -18.45 -6.09
N THR A 134 -23.75 -18.97 -4.89
CA THR A 134 -24.28 -18.19 -3.76
C THR A 134 -23.65 -18.64 -2.44
N ALA A 135 -23.57 -17.72 -1.48
CA ALA A 135 -23.14 -17.99 -0.11
C ALA A 135 -23.81 -17.01 0.88
N PRO A 136 -23.98 -17.39 2.14
CA PRO A 136 -24.41 -16.45 3.19
C PRO A 136 -23.36 -15.37 3.45
N ILE A 137 -22.08 -15.68 3.30
CA ILE A 137 -20.96 -14.77 3.50
C ILE A 137 -20.19 -14.58 2.18
N ILE A 138 -19.96 -13.32 1.81
CA ILE A 138 -19.15 -12.93 0.64
C ILE A 138 -18.10 -11.92 1.09
N VAL A 139 -16.84 -12.13 0.71
CA VAL A 139 -15.74 -11.20 1.02
C VAL A 139 -15.16 -10.65 -0.28
N LEU A 140 -15.23 -9.34 -0.43
CA LEU A 140 -14.72 -8.60 -1.58
C LEU A 140 -13.31 -8.06 -1.27
N GLY A 141 -12.28 -8.72 -1.80
CA GLY A 141 -10.88 -8.34 -1.70
C GLY A 141 -10.28 -8.05 -3.08
N THR A 142 -11.06 -7.42 -3.98
CA THR A 142 -10.66 -7.16 -5.38
C THR A 142 -9.53 -6.14 -5.53
N GLY A 143 -9.23 -5.39 -4.46
CA GLY A 143 -8.12 -4.46 -4.42
C GLY A 143 -8.34 -3.20 -5.25
N GLY A 144 -7.25 -2.65 -5.76
CA GLY A 144 -7.25 -1.46 -6.59
C GLY A 144 -6.33 -1.59 -7.79
N HIS A 145 -6.43 -0.65 -8.71
CA HIS A 145 -5.60 -0.55 -9.90
C HIS A 145 -5.19 0.89 -10.17
N SER A 146 -4.21 1.07 -11.07
CA SER A 146 -3.62 2.38 -11.37
C SER A 146 -4.67 3.33 -11.95
N LYS A 147 -4.73 4.55 -11.39
CA LYS A 147 -5.51 5.64 -11.95
C LYS A 147 -4.73 6.27 -13.11
N ILE A 148 -5.29 6.18 -14.30
CA ILE A 148 -4.70 6.81 -15.49
C ILE A 148 -5.40 8.16 -15.73
N PRO A 149 -4.64 9.27 -15.75
CA PRO A 149 -5.23 10.58 -16.01
C PRO A 149 -5.69 10.69 -17.46
N ASN A 150 -6.79 11.40 -17.66
CA ASN A 150 -7.29 11.69 -19.01
C ASN A 150 -6.51 12.87 -19.60
N VAL A 151 -5.32 12.58 -20.17
CA VAL A 151 -4.45 13.56 -20.83
C VAL A 151 -4.47 13.28 -22.34
N PRO A 152 -4.79 14.28 -23.18
CA PRO A 152 -4.74 14.15 -24.63
C PRO A 152 -3.41 13.55 -25.13
N GLY A 153 -3.49 12.53 -25.96
CA GLY A 153 -2.35 11.85 -26.56
C GLY A 153 -1.59 10.87 -25.68
N LEU A 154 -1.92 10.74 -24.38
CA LEU A 154 -1.24 9.82 -23.46
C LEU A 154 -1.45 8.35 -23.85
N GLN A 155 -2.67 8.00 -24.26
CA GLN A 155 -2.99 6.62 -24.68
C GLN A 155 -2.26 6.26 -25.99
N GLU A 156 -2.25 7.16 -26.95
CA GLU A 156 -1.61 6.99 -28.26
C GLU A 156 -0.09 6.92 -28.13
N ALA A 157 0.50 7.74 -27.26
CA ALA A 157 1.93 7.71 -26.99
C ALA A 157 2.36 6.44 -26.21
N GLY A 158 1.41 5.83 -25.51
CA GLY A 158 1.67 4.71 -24.62
C GLY A 158 2.43 5.11 -23.37
N TYR A 159 2.24 4.35 -22.31
CA TYR A 159 2.85 4.58 -20.99
C TYR A 159 3.00 3.26 -20.24
N LEU A 160 3.75 3.31 -19.15
CA LEU A 160 3.83 2.27 -18.13
C LEU A 160 2.93 2.64 -16.94
N SER A 161 2.36 1.65 -16.30
CA SER A 161 1.86 1.70 -14.93
C SER A 161 2.63 0.66 -14.10
N SER A 162 2.49 0.64 -12.79
CA SER A 162 3.07 -0.42 -11.96
C SER A 162 2.62 -1.82 -12.41
N GLU A 163 1.38 -1.95 -12.87
CA GLU A 163 0.82 -3.20 -13.36
C GLU A 163 1.44 -3.66 -14.68
N SER A 164 1.55 -2.77 -15.66
CA SER A 164 2.14 -3.11 -16.96
C SER A 164 3.65 -3.26 -16.89
N LEU A 165 4.32 -2.55 -15.96
CA LEU A 165 5.73 -2.70 -15.69
C LEU A 165 6.06 -4.12 -15.20
N PHE A 166 5.28 -4.67 -14.26
CA PHE A 166 5.43 -6.06 -13.81
C PHE A 166 4.59 -7.05 -14.63
N GLY A 167 4.33 -6.72 -15.89
CA GLY A 167 3.59 -7.50 -16.85
C GLY A 167 4.31 -7.54 -18.20
N ASN A 168 3.54 -7.36 -19.26
CA ASN A 168 4.00 -7.45 -20.64
C ASN A 168 4.92 -6.30 -21.11
N LYS A 169 5.06 -5.23 -20.31
CA LYS A 169 5.92 -4.07 -20.61
C LYS A 169 7.17 -3.99 -19.73
N TYR A 170 7.56 -5.10 -19.10
CA TYR A 170 8.79 -5.11 -18.30
C TYR A 170 10.01 -4.82 -19.19
N PRO A 171 10.84 -3.79 -18.88
CA PRO A 171 11.92 -3.39 -19.74
C PRO A 171 13.10 -4.38 -19.68
N LYS A 172 13.65 -4.74 -20.85
CA LYS A 172 14.84 -5.60 -20.95
C LYS A 172 16.12 -4.94 -20.46
N LYS A 173 16.13 -3.61 -20.37
CA LYS A 173 17.24 -2.77 -19.87
C LYS A 173 16.66 -1.47 -19.33
N PRO A 174 17.36 -0.74 -18.46
CA PRO A 174 16.94 0.59 -18.02
C PRO A 174 16.72 1.52 -19.22
N PHE A 175 15.76 2.40 -19.13
CA PHE A 175 15.51 3.45 -20.11
C PHE A 175 16.64 4.47 -20.08
N LYS A 176 16.88 5.16 -21.20
CA LYS A 176 17.80 6.30 -21.22
C LYS A 176 17.22 7.47 -20.42
N SER A 177 15.93 7.74 -20.62
CA SER A 177 15.21 8.78 -19.91
C SER A 177 13.78 8.36 -19.61
N LEU A 178 13.27 8.76 -18.44
CA LEU A 178 11.96 8.39 -17.92
C LEU A 178 11.28 9.62 -17.30
N ALA A 179 10.04 9.88 -17.72
CA ALA A 179 9.17 10.79 -16.99
C ALA A 179 8.24 9.98 -16.05
N VAL A 180 8.15 10.38 -14.81
CA VAL A 180 7.22 9.81 -13.82
C VAL A 180 6.11 10.82 -13.58
N LEU A 181 4.89 10.49 -14.02
CA LEU A 181 3.71 11.33 -13.81
C LEU A 181 3.05 10.99 -12.46
N GLY A 182 3.29 11.83 -11.47
CA GLY A 182 2.88 11.68 -10.09
C GLY A 182 4.05 11.36 -9.14
N ALA A 183 4.05 12.01 -7.99
CA ALA A 183 5.09 11.92 -6.97
C ALA A 183 4.58 11.39 -5.63
N GLY A 184 3.60 10.50 -5.65
CA GLY A 184 3.23 9.66 -4.50
C GLY A 184 4.28 8.57 -4.24
N PRO A 185 4.07 7.69 -3.25
CA PRO A 185 5.02 6.62 -2.90
C PRO A 185 5.50 5.81 -4.12
N ILE A 186 4.58 5.35 -4.98
CA ILE A 186 4.92 4.59 -6.20
C ILE A 186 5.85 5.39 -7.11
N GLY A 187 5.54 6.67 -7.34
CA GLY A 187 6.31 7.51 -8.26
C GLY A 187 7.73 7.76 -7.78
N VAL A 188 7.90 8.10 -6.50
CA VAL A 188 9.24 8.36 -5.94
C VAL A 188 10.08 7.08 -5.82
N GLU A 189 9.48 5.94 -5.48
CA GLU A 189 10.19 4.65 -5.43
C GLU A 189 10.73 4.26 -6.82
N PHE A 190 9.91 4.32 -7.87
CA PHE A 190 10.39 4.03 -9.23
C PHE A 190 11.39 5.07 -9.74
N ALA A 191 11.23 6.35 -9.40
CA ALA A 191 12.21 7.37 -9.72
C ALA A 191 13.58 7.04 -9.12
N HIS A 192 13.62 6.60 -7.85
CA HIS A 192 14.82 6.13 -7.19
C HIS A 192 15.44 4.92 -7.89
N VAL A 193 14.63 3.90 -8.19
CA VAL A 193 15.09 2.66 -8.85
C VAL A 193 15.74 2.95 -10.19
N PHE A 194 15.03 3.65 -11.06
CA PHE A 194 15.54 3.92 -12.42
C PHE A 194 16.73 4.88 -12.44
N ALA A 195 16.74 5.91 -11.57
CA ALA A 195 17.89 6.78 -11.43
C ALA A 195 19.14 6.03 -10.96
N SER A 196 19.00 5.11 -10.01
CA SER A 196 20.10 4.24 -9.54
C SER A 196 20.59 3.26 -10.62
N ALA A 197 19.74 2.94 -11.61
CA ALA A 197 20.09 2.16 -12.78
C ALA A 197 20.70 2.99 -13.93
N GLY A 198 20.91 4.31 -13.74
CA GLY A 198 21.52 5.22 -14.72
C GLY A 198 20.53 5.88 -15.69
N THR A 199 19.24 5.79 -15.45
CA THR A 199 18.19 6.49 -16.23
C THR A 199 18.15 7.98 -15.84
N GLU A 200 18.04 8.88 -16.81
CA GLU A 200 17.71 10.29 -16.56
C GLU A 200 16.22 10.38 -16.16
N VAL A 201 15.93 10.67 -14.89
CA VAL A 201 14.57 10.68 -14.37
C VAL A 201 14.06 12.10 -14.16
N THR A 202 12.84 12.37 -14.65
CA THR A 202 12.10 13.59 -14.37
C THR A 202 10.74 13.25 -13.76
N ILE A 203 10.50 13.68 -12.52
CA ILE A 203 9.20 13.59 -11.86
C ILE A 203 8.36 14.81 -12.23
N ILE A 204 7.14 14.59 -12.70
CA ILE A 204 6.16 15.64 -13.00
C ILE A 204 5.00 15.49 -12.03
N GLN A 205 4.76 16.52 -11.22
CA GLN A 205 3.81 16.47 -10.12
C GLN A 205 2.81 17.63 -10.15
N HIS A 206 1.53 17.29 -10.06
CA HIS A 206 0.42 18.25 -9.94
C HIS A 206 0.50 19.07 -8.64
N ASN A 207 0.87 18.45 -7.53
CA ASN A 207 1.01 19.13 -6.24
C ASN A 207 2.34 19.89 -6.15
N VAL A 208 2.41 20.81 -5.18
CA VAL A 208 3.61 21.64 -4.91
C VAL A 208 4.75 20.87 -4.22
N ARG A 209 4.55 19.58 -3.87
CA ARG A 209 5.51 18.76 -3.11
C ARG A 209 5.57 17.35 -3.65
N LEU A 210 6.72 16.69 -3.47
CA LEU A 210 6.82 15.24 -3.50
C LEU A 210 6.06 14.66 -2.31
N VAL A 211 5.60 13.40 -2.42
CA VAL A 211 4.87 12.68 -1.37
C VAL A 211 3.91 13.57 -0.57
N PRO A 212 2.90 14.18 -1.20
CA PRO A 212 2.14 15.30 -0.64
C PRO A 212 1.30 14.94 0.61
N LYS A 213 1.15 13.64 0.90
CA LYS A 213 0.48 13.14 2.13
C LYS A 213 1.43 13.04 3.33
N GLU A 214 2.75 13.15 3.10
CA GLU A 214 3.74 13.20 4.18
C GLU A 214 3.78 14.59 4.83
N ASP A 215 4.34 14.65 6.04
CA ASP A 215 4.66 15.93 6.66
C ASP A 215 5.57 16.77 5.75
N SER A 216 5.39 18.09 5.76
CA SER A 216 6.10 19.01 4.86
C SER A 216 7.62 18.88 4.93
N ASP A 217 8.14 18.67 6.13
CA ASP A 217 9.58 18.54 6.37
C ASP A 217 10.16 17.29 5.69
N MET A 218 9.39 16.17 5.66
CA MET A 218 9.78 14.94 4.96
C MET A 218 9.83 15.16 3.45
N SER A 219 8.81 15.84 2.91
CA SER A 219 8.73 16.16 1.48
C SER A 219 9.88 17.06 1.02
N GLU A 220 10.22 18.07 1.82
CA GLU A 220 11.31 19.00 1.50
C GLU A 220 12.67 18.29 1.54
N HIS A 221 12.92 17.50 2.56
CA HIS A 221 14.17 16.74 2.68
C HIS A 221 14.35 15.73 1.53
N LEU A 222 13.26 15.02 1.14
CA LEU A 222 13.30 14.12 -0.01
C LEU A 222 13.61 14.87 -1.30
N LEU A 223 13.01 16.04 -1.52
CA LEU A 223 13.24 16.86 -2.71
C LEU A 223 14.71 17.31 -2.81
N GLN A 224 15.29 17.77 -1.70
CA GLN A 224 16.70 18.16 -1.63
C GLN A 224 17.63 16.98 -2.00
N ASN A 225 17.33 15.80 -1.45
CA ASN A 225 18.09 14.59 -1.72
C ASN A 225 17.97 14.15 -3.19
N TYR A 226 16.77 14.17 -3.76
CA TYR A 226 16.56 13.80 -5.16
C TYR A 226 17.27 14.75 -6.12
N ASN A 227 17.19 16.05 -5.87
CA ASN A 227 17.91 17.06 -6.66
C ASN A 227 19.44 16.84 -6.60
N ALA A 228 19.99 16.57 -5.42
CA ALA A 228 21.42 16.28 -5.24
C ALA A 228 21.88 15.03 -6.03
N ARG A 229 20.96 14.08 -6.26
CA ARG A 229 21.19 12.86 -7.04
C ARG A 229 20.85 13.02 -8.54
N GLY A 230 20.49 14.22 -8.99
CA GLY A 230 20.18 14.51 -10.39
C GLY A 230 18.77 14.07 -10.85
N ILE A 231 17.90 13.65 -9.93
CA ILE A 231 16.48 13.39 -10.23
C ILE A 231 15.79 14.75 -10.34
N LYS A 232 15.33 15.09 -11.53
CA LYS A 232 14.63 16.35 -11.78
C LYS A 232 13.19 16.26 -11.24
N SER A 233 12.72 17.32 -10.59
CA SER A 233 11.33 17.40 -10.06
C SER A 233 10.68 18.69 -10.57
N ILE A 234 9.64 18.54 -11.39
CA ILE A 234 8.81 19.63 -11.92
C ILE A 234 7.49 19.57 -11.18
N LEU A 235 7.35 20.46 -10.19
CA LEU A 235 6.22 20.47 -9.25
C LEU A 235 5.19 21.52 -9.67
N ASN A 236 3.96 21.41 -9.15
CA ASN A 236 2.85 22.33 -9.38
C ASN A 236 2.47 22.43 -10.88
N GLN A 237 2.48 21.31 -11.59
CA GLN A 237 2.25 21.22 -13.02
C GLN A 237 0.99 20.43 -13.38
N ASP A 238 0.19 20.95 -14.28
CA ASP A 238 -0.81 20.17 -15.00
C ASP A 238 -0.20 19.59 -16.27
N THR A 239 -0.28 18.28 -16.45
CA THR A 239 0.04 17.65 -17.74
C THR A 239 -1.11 17.90 -18.69
N VAL A 240 -0.88 18.65 -19.76
CA VAL A 240 -1.94 19.11 -20.67
C VAL A 240 -1.99 18.35 -22.00
N GLU A 241 -0.87 17.78 -22.42
CA GLU A 241 -0.75 16.99 -23.65
C GLU A 241 0.43 16.04 -23.59
N VAL A 242 0.32 14.91 -24.27
CA VAL A 242 1.45 14.02 -24.61
C VAL A 242 1.43 13.75 -26.09
N ARG A 243 2.59 13.79 -26.76
CA ARG A 243 2.73 13.48 -28.17
C ARG A 243 4.03 12.76 -28.49
N ILE A 244 4.16 12.19 -29.66
CA ILE A 244 5.37 11.56 -30.15
C ILE A 244 5.98 12.43 -31.24
N GLU A 245 7.27 12.76 -31.12
CA GLU A 245 8.06 13.42 -32.15
C GLU A 245 9.41 12.71 -32.30
N ASN A 246 9.75 12.31 -33.53
CA ASN A 246 11.02 11.63 -33.85
C ASN A 246 11.29 10.37 -33.01
N GLY A 247 10.25 9.70 -32.53
CA GLY A 247 10.35 8.49 -31.71
C GLY A 247 10.51 8.76 -30.20
N GLU A 248 10.56 10.02 -29.77
CA GLU A 248 10.54 10.41 -28.36
C GLU A 248 9.14 10.82 -27.93
N LYS A 249 8.83 10.59 -26.66
CA LYS A 249 7.60 11.05 -26.00
C LYS A 249 7.82 12.45 -25.45
N ILE A 250 6.92 13.37 -25.78
CA ILE A 250 6.98 14.76 -25.33
C ILE A 250 5.79 14.98 -24.42
N ILE A 251 6.08 15.36 -23.18
CA ILE A 251 5.08 15.73 -22.20
C ILE A 251 5.02 17.25 -22.11
N VAL A 252 3.87 17.83 -22.40
CA VAL A 252 3.61 19.26 -22.27
C VAL A 252 2.94 19.50 -20.93
N THR A 253 3.56 20.36 -20.13
CA THR A 253 3.04 20.75 -18.83
C THR A 253 2.78 22.25 -18.76
N LYS A 254 1.84 22.62 -17.89
CA LYS A 254 1.48 24.01 -17.61
C LYS A 254 1.62 24.27 -16.12
N ASP A 255 2.46 25.23 -15.75
CA ASP A 255 2.57 25.69 -14.38
C ASP A 255 1.23 26.28 -13.90
N ARG A 256 0.77 25.81 -12.74
CA ARG A 256 -0.56 26.16 -12.21
C ARG A 256 -0.64 27.57 -11.65
N ASN A 257 0.50 28.17 -11.31
CA ASN A 257 0.56 29.54 -10.79
C ASN A 257 0.83 30.55 -11.92
N THR A 258 1.81 30.27 -12.79
CA THR A 258 2.28 31.21 -13.81
C THR A 258 1.61 30.99 -15.17
N GLY A 259 1.11 29.78 -15.43
CA GLY A 259 0.59 29.37 -16.74
C GLY A 259 1.66 29.10 -17.79
N GLU A 260 2.94 29.12 -17.40
CA GLU A 260 4.06 28.81 -18.27
C GLU A 260 4.00 27.37 -18.80
N ILE A 261 4.27 27.22 -20.09
CA ILE A 261 4.28 25.91 -20.77
C ILE A 261 5.72 25.41 -20.85
N THR A 262 5.91 24.16 -20.45
CA THR A 262 7.21 23.47 -20.51
C THR A 262 7.06 22.14 -21.23
N GLU A 263 8.05 21.75 -22.03
CA GLU A 263 8.12 20.45 -22.69
C GLU A 263 9.23 19.59 -22.07
N THR A 264 8.88 18.35 -21.76
CA THR A 264 9.82 17.33 -21.28
C THR A 264 9.90 16.20 -22.31
N ARG A 265 11.09 15.90 -22.83
CA ARG A 265 11.35 14.85 -23.82
C ARG A 265 11.95 13.63 -23.13
N VAL A 266 11.37 12.46 -23.36
CA VAL A 266 11.79 11.19 -22.74
C VAL A 266 11.60 10.00 -23.65
N GLU A 267 12.30 8.90 -23.33
CA GLU A 267 12.11 7.61 -23.99
C GLU A 267 10.80 6.96 -23.52
N GLU A 268 10.49 7.04 -22.20
CA GLU A 268 9.30 6.37 -21.65
C GLU A 268 8.62 7.22 -20.58
N ILE A 269 7.33 6.93 -20.36
CA ILE A 269 6.47 7.56 -19.34
C ILE A 269 5.99 6.48 -18.38
N LEU A 270 6.14 6.71 -17.08
CA LEU A 270 5.51 5.93 -16.01
C LEU A 270 4.41 6.76 -15.35
N VAL A 271 3.19 6.25 -15.39
CA VAL A 271 2.04 6.88 -14.72
C VAL A 271 1.91 6.32 -13.31
N ALA A 272 2.03 7.21 -12.31
CA ALA A 272 1.89 6.95 -10.87
C ALA A 272 0.95 7.96 -10.21
N ALA A 273 -0.18 8.27 -10.88
CA ALA A 273 -1.12 9.34 -10.52
C ALA A 273 -2.18 8.91 -9.49
N GLY A 274 -1.93 7.85 -8.74
CA GLY A 274 -2.81 7.28 -7.72
C GLY A 274 -3.47 5.98 -8.16
N ILE A 275 -4.44 5.53 -7.36
CA ILE A 275 -5.18 4.29 -7.56
C ILE A 275 -6.68 4.54 -7.55
N ARG A 276 -7.45 3.57 -7.98
CA ARG A 276 -8.91 3.49 -7.87
C ARG A 276 -9.34 2.06 -7.54
N PRO A 277 -10.51 1.86 -6.95
CA PRO A 277 -10.98 0.52 -6.58
C PRO A 277 -11.26 -0.33 -7.81
N SER A 278 -11.02 -1.64 -7.70
CA SER A 278 -11.34 -2.62 -8.75
C SER A 278 -12.75 -3.14 -8.54
N VAL A 279 -13.74 -2.40 -9.03
CA VAL A 279 -15.18 -2.70 -8.86
C VAL A 279 -15.94 -2.84 -10.18
N GLU A 280 -15.34 -2.49 -11.30
CA GLU A 280 -16.01 -2.36 -12.59
C GLU A 280 -16.68 -3.66 -13.05
N GLU A 281 -16.01 -4.81 -12.81
CA GLU A 281 -16.52 -6.13 -13.20
C GLU A 281 -17.49 -6.74 -12.19
N LEU A 282 -17.57 -6.16 -10.98
CA LEU A 282 -18.47 -6.65 -9.94
C LEU A 282 -19.93 -6.37 -10.23
N HIS A 283 -20.24 -5.33 -11.02
CA HIS A 283 -21.61 -4.88 -11.31
C HIS A 283 -22.40 -4.62 -10.02
N LEU A 284 -21.86 -3.76 -9.15
CA LEU A 284 -22.45 -3.43 -7.84
C LEU A 284 -23.84 -2.81 -7.95
N GLU A 285 -24.21 -2.25 -9.10
CA GLU A 285 -25.56 -1.75 -9.41
C GLU A 285 -26.65 -2.82 -9.34
N ASN A 286 -26.27 -4.11 -9.38
CA ASN A 286 -27.20 -5.23 -9.18
C ASN A 286 -27.43 -5.56 -7.69
N THR A 287 -26.83 -4.78 -6.80
CA THR A 287 -26.84 -5.04 -5.33
C THR A 287 -27.24 -3.79 -4.57
N GLY A 288 -27.48 -3.96 -3.26
CA GLY A 288 -27.63 -2.86 -2.31
C GLY A 288 -26.31 -2.31 -1.76
N ILE A 289 -25.15 -2.69 -2.33
CA ILE A 289 -23.84 -2.24 -1.85
C ILE A 289 -23.63 -0.76 -2.18
N GLU A 290 -23.45 0.05 -1.13
CA GLU A 290 -23.16 1.47 -1.26
C GLU A 290 -21.69 1.74 -1.52
N GLN A 291 -21.41 2.82 -2.26
CA GLN A 291 -20.06 3.28 -2.57
C GLN A 291 -19.82 4.69 -2.03
N LEU A 292 -18.59 4.95 -1.60
CA LEU A 292 -18.09 6.29 -1.29
C LEU A 292 -17.73 7.07 -2.56
N PRO A 293 -17.60 8.40 -2.50
CA PRO A 293 -17.05 9.18 -3.59
C PRO A 293 -15.71 8.61 -4.08
N GLY A 294 -15.59 8.41 -5.40
CA GLY A 294 -14.44 7.75 -6.01
C GLY A 294 -14.62 6.26 -6.28
N GLY A 295 -15.79 5.69 -5.93
CA GLY A 295 -16.17 4.32 -6.25
C GLY A 295 -15.74 3.26 -5.23
N TRP A 296 -15.14 3.66 -4.09
CA TRP A 296 -14.75 2.76 -3.02
C TRP A 296 -15.97 2.11 -2.37
N ILE A 297 -15.90 0.81 -2.07
CA ILE A 297 -16.99 0.13 -1.36
C ILE A 297 -17.06 0.68 0.07
N LYS A 298 -18.24 1.16 0.46
CA LYS A 298 -18.49 1.70 1.79
C LYS A 298 -18.64 0.57 2.81
N THR A 299 -17.86 0.61 3.88
CA THR A 299 -17.88 -0.37 4.98
C THR A 299 -17.98 0.32 6.33
N ASN A 300 -18.43 -0.43 7.33
CA ASN A 300 -18.34 -0.04 8.72
C ASN A 300 -17.02 -0.51 9.37
N GLU A 301 -16.86 -0.29 10.68
CA GLU A 301 -15.67 -0.69 11.44
C GLU A 301 -15.47 -2.20 11.58
N PHE A 302 -16.48 -3.00 11.28
CA PHE A 302 -16.43 -4.47 11.21
C PHE A 302 -16.20 -4.96 9.77
N LEU A 303 -15.95 -4.02 8.83
CA LEU A 303 -15.72 -4.27 7.39
C LEU A 303 -16.96 -4.81 6.65
N GLU A 304 -18.13 -4.74 7.26
CA GLU A 304 -19.41 -5.09 6.67
C GLU A 304 -19.87 -3.96 5.73
N THR A 305 -20.43 -4.32 4.58
CA THR A 305 -21.02 -3.38 3.63
C THR A 305 -22.45 -3.01 4.04
N SER A 306 -23.16 -2.25 3.21
CA SER A 306 -24.60 -1.98 3.38
C SER A 306 -25.48 -3.22 3.18
N VAL A 307 -24.94 -4.33 2.66
CA VAL A 307 -25.65 -5.60 2.51
C VAL A 307 -25.12 -6.60 3.53
N GLU A 308 -25.98 -7.05 4.43
CA GLU A 308 -25.64 -7.99 5.50
C GLU A 308 -24.95 -9.25 4.97
N GLY A 309 -23.84 -9.65 5.61
CA GLY A 309 -23.01 -10.79 5.25
C GLY A 309 -22.14 -10.58 4.01
N ILE A 310 -22.09 -9.36 3.45
CA ILE A 310 -21.09 -8.98 2.44
C ILE A 310 -20.08 -8.04 3.09
N TYR A 311 -18.80 -8.43 3.02
CA TYR A 311 -17.68 -7.70 3.58
C TYR A 311 -16.77 -7.20 2.45
N ALA A 312 -16.11 -6.06 2.66
CA ALA A 312 -15.08 -5.57 1.74
C ALA A 312 -13.83 -5.15 2.50
N MET A 313 -12.66 -5.51 1.97
CA MET A 313 -11.38 -5.30 2.63
C MET A 313 -10.25 -4.96 1.66
N GLY A 314 -9.23 -4.29 2.19
CA GLY A 314 -8.07 -3.84 1.42
C GLY A 314 -8.40 -2.64 0.53
N ASP A 315 -7.66 -2.49 -0.58
CA ASP A 315 -7.73 -1.29 -1.39
C ASP A 315 -9.12 -1.00 -1.98
N VAL A 316 -10.02 -1.96 -2.04
CA VAL A 316 -11.37 -1.77 -2.59
C VAL A 316 -12.28 -0.95 -1.70
N ASN A 317 -12.03 -0.90 -0.38
CA ASN A 317 -12.85 -0.16 0.57
C ASN A 317 -12.29 1.23 0.93
N GLY A 318 -11.15 1.64 0.37
CA GLY A 318 -10.61 2.99 0.53
C GLY A 318 -9.11 3.06 0.75
N GLU A 319 -8.65 4.28 0.97
CA GLU A 319 -7.25 4.60 1.27
C GLU A 319 -7.01 4.66 2.80
N PRO A 320 -5.77 4.41 3.27
CA PRO A 320 -4.56 4.18 2.47
C PRO A 320 -4.42 2.72 1.99
N ALA A 321 -3.97 2.54 0.75
CA ALA A 321 -3.82 1.25 0.10
C ALA A 321 -2.49 0.59 0.48
N PHE A 322 -2.47 -0.14 1.59
CA PHE A 322 -1.31 -0.85 2.09
C PHE A 322 -1.60 -2.32 2.36
N ARG A 323 -0.64 -3.18 2.07
CA ARG A 323 -0.76 -4.62 2.29
C ARG A 323 -1.03 -4.96 3.76
N HIS A 324 -0.33 -4.33 4.69
CA HIS A 324 -0.52 -4.57 6.13
C HIS A 324 -1.90 -4.13 6.62
N ARG A 325 -2.49 -3.05 6.07
CA ARG A 325 -3.89 -2.70 6.32
C ARG A 325 -4.83 -3.78 5.80
N ALA A 326 -4.63 -4.25 4.56
CA ALA A 326 -5.45 -5.32 3.99
C ALA A 326 -5.36 -6.63 4.81
N ASN A 327 -4.16 -7.00 5.29
CA ASN A 327 -3.99 -8.15 6.16
C ASN A 327 -4.69 -7.98 7.51
N TYR A 328 -4.57 -6.79 8.13
CA TYR A 328 -5.24 -6.43 9.37
C TYR A 328 -6.76 -6.51 9.25
N GLU A 329 -7.33 -5.98 8.17
CA GLU A 329 -8.76 -6.06 7.89
C GLU A 329 -9.23 -7.49 7.66
N ALA A 330 -8.45 -8.30 6.92
CA ALA A 330 -8.75 -9.71 6.71
C ALA A 330 -8.71 -10.50 8.03
N ASP A 331 -7.76 -10.19 8.94
CA ASP A 331 -7.68 -10.80 10.27
C ASP A 331 -8.90 -10.46 11.12
N ILE A 332 -9.41 -9.23 11.05
CA ILE A 332 -10.65 -8.83 11.73
C ILE A 332 -11.83 -9.66 11.21
N ILE A 333 -12.03 -9.76 9.89
CA ILE A 333 -13.11 -10.53 9.29
C ILE A 333 -12.99 -12.01 9.69
N ALA A 334 -11.79 -12.59 9.53
CA ALA A 334 -11.55 -13.99 9.86
C ALA A 334 -11.77 -14.28 11.35
N HIS A 335 -11.31 -13.38 12.23
CA HIS A 335 -11.51 -13.50 13.67
C HIS A 335 -12.99 -13.45 14.03
N ASN A 336 -13.71 -12.45 13.56
CA ASN A 336 -15.12 -12.25 13.92
C ASN A 336 -16.03 -13.37 13.38
N LEU A 337 -15.73 -13.92 12.20
CA LEU A 337 -16.54 -14.97 11.60
C LEU A 337 -16.19 -16.38 12.08
N TYR A 338 -14.92 -16.66 12.41
CA TYR A 338 -14.45 -18.04 12.57
C TYR A 338 -13.67 -18.32 13.85
N VAL A 339 -13.27 -17.31 14.62
CA VAL A 339 -12.46 -17.47 15.84
C VAL A 339 -13.20 -17.00 17.08
N ALA A 340 -13.88 -15.86 17.02
CA ALA A 340 -14.61 -15.29 18.14
C ALA A 340 -15.65 -16.27 18.69
N GLU A 341 -15.62 -16.52 20.01
CA GLU A 341 -16.58 -17.40 20.69
C GLU A 341 -17.91 -16.69 20.98
N SER A 342 -17.86 -15.37 21.09
CA SER A 342 -19.02 -14.51 21.29
C SER A 342 -18.84 -13.15 20.64
N THR A 343 -19.91 -12.37 20.55
CA THR A 343 -19.84 -11.00 20.05
C THR A 343 -19.01 -10.06 20.94
N ASP A 344 -18.73 -10.43 22.18
CA ASP A 344 -17.89 -9.66 23.08
C ASP A 344 -16.40 -9.78 22.71
N ASP A 345 -16.02 -10.80 21.92
CA ASP A 345 -14.67 -11.02 21.39
C ASP A 345 -14.45 -10.35 20.03
N TYR A 346 -15.47 -9.70 19.47
CA TYR A 346 -15.36 -9.09 18.15
C TYR A 346 -14.29 -7.99 18.12
N ARG A 347 -13.51 -7.98 17.04
CA ARG A 347 -12.53 -6.96 16.69
C ARG A 347 -13.14 -5.97 15.71
N TRP A 348 -12.57 -4.77 15.67
CA TRP A 348 -12.99 -3.71 14.76
C TRP A 348 -11.79 -2.96 14.18
N ALA A 349 -11.96 -2.40 12.99
CA ALA A 349 -10.91 -1.66 12.31
C ALA A 349 -10.61 -0.33 13.00
N ARG A 350 -9.31 -0.03 13.15
CA ARG A 350 -8.78 1.24 13.65
C ARG A 350 -7.80 1.78 12.63
N TYR A 351 -8.00 3.03 12.24
CA TYR A 351 -7.22 3.67 11.20
C TYR A 351 -6.39 4.86 11.67
N ASP A 352 -6.44 5.18 12.96
CA ASP A 352 -5.69 6.26 13.60
C ASP A 352 -4.20 5.94 13.83
N VAL A 353 -3.82 4.67 13.76
CA VAL A 353 -2.44 4.19 13.99
C VAL A 353 -1.98 3.26 12.86
N ILE A 354 -2.20 3.66 11.61
CA ILE A 354 -1.67 2.92 10.45
C ILE A 354 -0.24 3.38 10.19
N PRO A 355 0.77 2.49 10.28
CA PRO A 355 2.13 2.83 9.87
C PRO A 355 2.20 2.96 8.35
N MET A 356 2.80 4.04 7.87
CA MET A 356 2.99 4.29 6.44
C MET A 356 4.48 4.38 6.12
N VAL A 357 4.91 3.74 5.02
CA VAL A 357 6.30 3.78 4.57
C VAL A 357 6.37 4.04 3.08
N THR A 358 7.21 4.97 2.71
CA THR A 358 7.65 5.21 1.34
C THR A 358 9.11 4.78 1.22
N PHE A 359 9.37 3.74 0.42
CA PHE A 359 10.69 3.16 0.22
C PHE A 359 11.50 3.93 -0.84
N SER A 360 11.52 5.25 -0.69
CA SER A 360 12.44 6.14 -1.39
C SER A 360 13.85 6.00 -0.83
N TYR A 361 14.78 6.79 -1.35
CA TYR A 361 16.09 6.93 -0.74
C TYR A 361 16.38 8.43 -0.53
N PRO A 362 16.41 8.89 0.74
CA PRO A 362 16.18 8.14 1.99
C PRO A 362 14.74 7.62 2.16
N GLU A 363 14.56 6.57 2.96
CA GLU A 363 13.24 6.05 3.34
C GLU A 363 12.46 7.06 4.17
N ILE A 364 11.14 7.06 4.01
CA ILE A 364 10.22 7.82 4.87
C ILE A 364 9.29 6.85 5.57
N GLY A 365 9.13 7.02 6.88
CA GLY A 365 8.13 6.31 7.69
C GLY A 365 7.30 7.29 8.51
N HIS A 366 6.00 7.03 8.65
CA HIS A 366 5.19 7.81 9.57
C HIS A 366 4.01 7.02 10.14
N VAL A 367 3.48 7.51 11.25
CA VAL A 367 2.23 7.07 11.88
C VAL A 367 1.55 8.28 12.53
N GLY A 368 0.23 8.31 12.45
CA GLY A 368 -0.59 9.38 13.04
C GLY A 368 -0.63 10.66 12.22
N LEU A 369 -0.89 11.79 12.87
CA LEU A 369 -1.14 13.07 12.23
C LEU A 369 0.15 13.81 11.85
N THR A 370 0.14 14.45 10.70
CA THR A 370 1.14 15.49 10.38
C THR A 370 0.95 16.71 11.29
N GLU A 371 1.97 17.55 11.40
CA GLU A 371 1.86 18.82 12.14
C GLU A 371 0.67 19.66 11.66
N ALA A 372 0.49 19.78 10.34
CA ALA A 372 -0.59 20.55 9.74
C ALA A 372 -1.98 19.97 10.06
N GLU A 373 -2.11 18.64 10.06
CA GLU A 373 -3.36 17.96 10.43
C GLU A 373 -3.68 18.12 11.91
N ALA A 374 -2.68 18.00 12.79
CA ALA A 374 -2.83 18.21 14.22
C ALA A 374 -3.28 19.65 14.55
N VAL A 375 -2.65 20.65 13.92
CA VAL A 375 -3.06 22.05 14.05
C VAL A 375 -4.49 22.25 13.55
N LYS A 376 -4.83 21.69 12.38
CA LYS A 376 -6.19 21.78 11.82
C LYS A 376 -7.23 21.09 12.69
N ALA A 377 -6.86 20.04 13.40
CA ALA A 377 -7.72 19.35 14.35
C ALA A 377 -7.89 20.10 15.68
N GLY A 378 -7.17 21.21 15.89
CA GLY A 378 -7.33 22.11 17.05
C GLY A 378 -6.45 21.75 18.25
N TYR A 379 -5.45 20.86 18.08
CA TYR A 379 -4.51 20.53 19.14
C TYR A 379 -3.52 21.67 19.44
N ASN A 380 -3.07 21.75 20.68
CA ASN A 380 -1.96 22.61 21.11
C ASN A 380 -0.63 21.93 20.79
N VAL A 381 -0.19 22.07 19.52
CA VAL A 381 0.90 21.28 18.96
C VAL A 381 2.26 21.63 19.52
N GLY A 382 3.00 20.61 19.95
CA GLY A 382 4.43 20.62 20.23
C GLY A 382 5.21 19.74 19.25
N ILE A 383 6.42 20.18 18.89
CA ILE A 383 7.29 19.46 17.95
C ILE A 383 8.62 19.13 18.62
N GLY A 384 9.03 17.88 18.51
CA GLY A 384 10.39 17.42 18.82
C GLY A 384 11.07 16.90 17.58
N LYS A 385 12.34 17.26 17.34
CA LYS A 385 13.17 16.74 16.26
C LYS A 385 14.49 16.21 16.78
N ASN A 386 14.97 15.11 16.20
CA ASN A 386 16.32 14.61 16.43
C ASN A 386 16.91 14.13 15.10
N TYR A 387 18.19 14.43 14.87
CA TYR A 387 18.88 14.18 13.61
C TYR A 387 19.78 12.94 13.72
N TYR A 388 19.98 12.23 12.59
CA TYR A 388 20.93 11.11 12.55
C TYR A 388 22.34 11.56 12.95
N SER A 389 22.80 12.72 12.48
CA SER A 389 24.11 13.30 12.84
C SER A 389 24.28 13.55 14.34
N SER A 390 23.21 13.71 15.11
CA SER A 390 23.24 13.88 16.55
C SER A 390 23.50 12.58 17.31
N THR A 391 23.52 11.45 16.62
CA THR A 391 23.74 10.13 17.22
C THR A 391 25.16 9.61 16.97
N ALA A 392 25.73 8.86 17.93
CA ALA A 392 27.04 8.24 17.75
C ALA A 392 27.07 7.29 16.52
N LYS A 393 25.96 6.60 16.24
CA LYS A 393 25.86 5.71 15.07
C LYS A 393 25.79 6.50 13.77
N GLY A 394 25.05 7.61 13.71
CA GLY A 394 24.99 8.50 12.55
C GLY A 394 26.37 9.07 12.21
N PHE A 395 27.12 9.54 13.21
CA PHE A 395 28.51 9.95 13.03
C PHE A 395 29.39 8.81 12.48
N ALA A 396 29.25 7.59 13.03
CA ALA A 396 30.00 6.42 12.55
C ALA A 396 29.62 6.03 11.09
N MET A 397 28.42 6.38 10.63
CA MET A 397 28.00 6.24 9.23
C MET A 397 28.47 7.36 8.33
N GLY A 398 29.22 8.36 8.86
CA GLY A 398 29.70 9.50 8.11
C GLY A 398 28.64 10.57 7.83
N ILE A 399 27.56 10.59 8.59
CA ILE A 399 26.50 11.60 8.48
C ILE A 399 26.88 12.79 9.37
N LEU A 400 27.02 13.96 8.76
CA LEU A 400 27.39 15.18 9.46
C LEU A 400 26.22 16.17 9.48
N PRO A 401 26.18 17.09 10.48
CA PRO A 401 25.15 18.12 10.53
C PRO A 401 25.12 18.96 9.26
N GLY A 402 23.93 19.06 8.65
CA GLY A 402 23.72 19.82 7.41
C GLY A 402 24.00 19.05 6.14
N ASP A 403 24.41 17.79 6.21
CA ASP A 403 24.49 16.93 5.02
C ASP A 403 23.09 16.76 4.42
N VAL A 404 23.01 16.65 3.10
CA VAL A 404 21.75 16.34 2.41
C VAL A 404 21.17 14.99 2.82
N ASN A 405 21.99 14.09 3.38
CA ASN A 405 21.61 12.79 3.91
C ASN A 405 21.40 12.79 5.43
N ASP A 406 21.50 13.96 6.09
CA ASP A 406 21.23 14.07 7.54
C ASP A 406 19.74 14.02 7.80
N GLY A 407 19.18 12.81 7.72
CA GLY A 407 17.78 12.53 8.02
C GLY A 407 17.45 12.83 9.49
N PHE A 408 16.17 12.76 9.82
CA PHE A 408 15.69 13.08 11.17
C PHE A 408 14.39 12.37 11.49
N ILE A 409 14.10 12.28 12.79
CA ILE A 409 12.77 11.95 13.31
C ILE A 409 12.10 13.22 13.83
N LYS A 410 10.81 13.36 13.58
CA LYS A 410 9.94 14.42 14.08
C LYS A 410 8.76 13.78 14.80
N ILE A 411 8.53 14.21 16.05
CA ILE A 411 7.32 13.84 16.80
C ILE A 411 6.40 15.05 16.92
N VAL A 412 5.10 14.78 16.75
CA VAL A 412 4.01 15.74 16.92
C VAL A 412 3.26 15.35 18.18
N VAL A 413 3.16 16.25 19.13
CA VAL A 413 2.54 16.00 20.44
C VAL A 413 1.50 17.06 20.77
N ASP A 414 0.50 16.69 21.53
CA ASP A 414 -0.39 17.63 22.20
C ASP A 414 0.27 18.10 23.50
N LYS A 415 0.58 19.39 23.60
CA LYS A 415 1.23 19.98 24.79
C LYS A 415 0.38 19.93 26.06
N ASP A 416 -0.94 19.88 25.90
CA ASP A 416 -1.84 19.92 27.06
C ASP A 416 -1.90 18.58 27.77
N THR A 417 -1.72 17.48 27.02
CA THR A 417 -1.82 16.10 27.53
C THR A 417 -0.54 15.30 27.43
N ASN A 418 0.48 15.79 26.70
CA ASN A 418 1.69 15.07 26.29
C ASN A 418 1.38 13.83 25.41
N THR A 419 0.21 13.78 24.77
CA THR A 419 -0.16 12.68 23.88
C THR A 419 0.61 12.76 22.57
N ILE A 420 1.15 11.61 22.11
CA ILE A 420 1.76 11.49 20.78
C ILE A 420 0.65 11.51 19.74
N LEU A 421 0.64 12.52 18.88
CA LEU A 421 -0.33 12.67 17.78
C LEU A 421 0.20 12.07 16.48
N GLY A 422 1.51 12.15 16.27
CA GLY A 422 2.14 11.62 15.08
C GLY A 422 3.66 11.53 15.19
N VAL A 423 4.24 10.65 14.39
CA VAL A 423 5.69 10.45 14.30
C VAL A 423 6.06 10.29 12.83
N HIS A 424 7.06 11.05 12.41
CA HIS A 424 7.57 11.09 11.04
C HIS A 424 9.07 10.93 11.04
N ILE A 425 9.62 10.10 10.19
CA ILE A 425 11.05 9.84 10.09
C ILE A 425 11.46 9.79 8.62
N ILE A 426 12.60 10.38 8.31
CA ILE A 426 13.24 10.25 7.00
C ILE A 426 14.72 9.93 7.21
N GLY A 427 15.20 8.86 6.61
CA GLY A 427 16.58 8.41 6.74
C GLY A 427 16.75 6.91 6.62
N PRO A 428 17.97 6.39 6.84
CA PRO A 428 18.24 4.96 6.81
C PRO A 428 17.39 4.17 7.80
N GLN A 429 16.80 3.05 7.34
CA GLN A 429 16.00 2.14 8.17
C GLN A 429 14.76 2.81 8.80
N ALA A 430 14.23 3.87 8.22
CA ALA A 430 13.03 4.54 8.71
C ALA A 430 11.88 3.56 8.93
N SER A 431 11.69 2.59 8.02
CA SER A 431 10.65 1.54 8.09
C SER A 431 10.72 0.65 9.34
N ILE A 432 11.84 0.65 10.06
CA ILE A 432 12.03 -0.12 11.30
C ILE A 432 11.99 0.80 12.51
N LEU A 433 12.65 1.95 12.42
CA LEU A 433 12.95 2.80 13.58
C LEU A 433 11.73 3.45 14.22
N PHE A 434 10.64 3.66 13.49
CA PHE A 434 9.43 4.27 14.07
C PHE A 434 8.43 3.26 14.67
N GLN A 435 8.63 1.95 14.47
CA GLN A 435 7.74 0.90 14.99
C GLN A 435 7.51 0.97 16.51
N PRO A 436 8.48 1.30 17.36
CA PRO A 436 8.24 1.47 18.80
C PRO A 436 7.12 2.47 19.11
N TYR A 437 7.02 3.55 18.32
CA TYR A 437 5.94 4.54 18.46
C TYR A 437 4.58 3.99 18.00
N VAL A 438 4.57 3.21 16.91
CA VAL A 438 3.36 2.51 16.47
C VAL A 438 2.83 1.61 17.60
N ASN A 439 3.71 0.86 18.27
CA ASN A 439 3.35 -0.01 19.39
C ASN A 439 2.83 0.81 20.58
N LEU A 440 3.50 1.91 20.94
CA LEU A 440 3.08 2.78 22.03
C LEU A 440 1.70 3.42 21.75
N MET A 441 1.46 3.92 20.55
CA MET A 441 0.19 4.53 20.15
C MET A 441 -0.96 3.51 20.06
N ASN A 442 -0.65 2.21 19.96
CA ASN A 442 -1.62 1.12 20.01
C ASN A 442 -1.87 0.57 21.42
N SER A 443 -1.03 0.90 22.41
CA SER A 443 -1.14 0.35 23.77
C SER A 443 -2.27 1.01 24.56
N GLY A 444 -2.77 0.30 25.57
CA GLY A 444 -3.82 0.76 26.47
C GLY A 444 -5.23 0.44 25.98
N ASP A 445 -6.19 1.19 26.45
CA ASP A 445 -7.60 0.99 26.10
C ASP A 445 -7.90 1.58 24.72
N THR A 446 -8.44 0.75 23.85
CA THR A 446 -8.93 1.15 22.54
C THR A 446 -10.46 1.10 22.54
N ILE A 447 -11.07 2.25 22.28
CA ILE A 447 -12.53 2.40 22.26
C ILE A 447 -12.98 2.25 20.81
N ILE A 448 -14.09 1.52 20.61
CA ILE A 448 -14.70 1.40 19.29
C ILE A 448 -15.09 2.79 18.77
N LYS A 449 -14.66 3.08 17.53
CA LYS A 449 -15.08 4.26 16.78
C LYS A 449 -15.92 3.81 15.61
N ALA A 450 -17.14 4.28 15.52
CA ALA A 450 -18.00 3.98 14.39
C ALA A 450 -17.44 4.59 13.10
N ILE A 451 -17.46 3.79 12.05
CA ILE A 451 -17.12 4.16 10.68
C ILE A 451 -18.40 3.93 9.86
N ASN A 452 -18.91 4.97 9.21
CA ASN A 452 -20.18 4.88 8.48
C ASN A 452 -21.31 4.28 9.36
N GLU A 453 -21.72 5.01 10.40
CA GLU A 453 -22.69 4.59 11.42
C GLU A 453 -24.03 4.10 10.85
N GLU A 454 -24.40 4.59 9.67
CA GLU A 454 -25.65 4.26 8.99
C GLU A 454 -25.68 2.84 8.40
N ILE A 455 -24.52 2.19 8.25
CA ILE A 455 -24.45 0.81 7.74
C ILE A 455 -24.07 -0.19 8.82
N GLY A 456 -24.47 -1.44 8.61
CA GLY A 456 -24.19 -2.57 9.48
C GLY A 456 -25.44 -3.35 9.87
N SER A 457 -25.22 -4.63 10.17
CA SER A 457 -26.26 -5.53 10.67
C SER A 457 -26.77 -5.11 12.07
N GLU A 458 -27.86 -5.71 12.52
CA GLU A 458 -28.34 -5.52 13.88
C GLU A 458 -27.32 -5.94 14.94
N THR A 459 -26.47 -6.94 14.62
CA THR A 459 -25.35 -7.35 15.48
C THR A 459 -24.34 -6.20 15.66
N THR A 460 -23.88 -5.57 14.57
CA THR A 460 -22.91 -4.48 14.64
C THR A 460 -23.48 -3.24 15.30
N LYS A 461 -24.74 -2.91 15.08
CA LYS A 461 -25.45 -1.84 15.80
C LYS A 461 -25.53 -2.10 17.30
N ALA A 462 -25.84 -3.33 17.71
CA ALA A 462 -25.87 -3.72 19.12
C ALA A 462 -24.48 -3.65 19.77
N LEU A 463 -23.42 -4.04 19.06
CA LEU A 463 -22.04 -3.95 19.54
C LEU A 463 -21.61 -2.51 19.76
N ARG A 464 -21.92 -1.59 18.84
CA ARG A 464 -21.68 -0.15 19.03
C ARG A 464 -22.39 0.40 20.26
N ALA A 465 -23.66 -0.01 20.47
CA ALA A 465 -24.44 0.44 21.62
C ALA A 465 -23.86 -0.06 22.95
N LYS A 466 -23.14 -1.18 22.97
CA LYS A 466 -22.43 -1.67 24.17
C LYS A 466 -21.20 -0.83 24.53
N GLY A 467 -20.66 -0.01 23.61
CA GLY A 467 -19.46 0.77 23.84
C GLY A 467 -18.24 -0.12 24.07
N LEU A 468 -17.95 -1.01 23.14
CA LEU A 468 -16.84 -1.96 23.27
C LEU A 468 -15.50 -1.27 23.50
N ILE A 469 -14.75 -1.79 24.48
CA ILE A 469 -13.38 -1.37 24.80
C ILE A 469 -12.49 -2.60 24.70
N ARG A 470 -11.36 -2.47 23.99
CA ARG A 470 -10.33 -3.49 23.92
C ARG A 470 -9.11 -2.99 24.68
N HIS A 471 -8.67 -3.74 25.67
CA HIS A 471 -7.46 -3.46 26.41
C HIS A 471 -6.26 -4.10 25.70
N MET A 472 -5.32 -3.27 25.24
CA MET A 472 -4.07 -3.69 24.59
C MET A 472 -2.95 -3.69 25.61
N ASP A 473 -2.75 -4.82 26.32
CA ASP A 473 -1.70 -4.98 27.33
C ASP A 473 -0.32 -4.98 26.66
N PRO A 474 0.55 -3.99 26.97
CA PRO A 474 1.90 -3.91 26.39
C PRO A 474 2.82 -5.09 26.76
N HIS A 475 2.46 -5.92 27.74
CA HIS A 475 3.18 -7.12 28.14
C HIS A 475 2.65 -8.39 27.47
N SER A 476 1.58 -8.30 26.70
CA SER A 476 0.98 -9.45 26.02
C SER A 476 1.50 -9.60 24.58
N VAL A 477 1.88 -10.82 24.23
CA VAL A 477 2.24 -11.15 22.84
C VAL A 477 1.06 -10.96 21.86
N ILE A 478 -0.18 -11.04 22.35
CA ILE A 478 -1.39 -10.79 21.55
C ILE A 478 -1.42 -9.37 21.05
N THR A 479 -1.00 -8.39 21.85
CA THR A 479 -0.90 -6.98 21.45
C THR A 479 0.06 -6.79 20.26
N VAL A 480 1.16 -7.56 20.23
CA VAL A 480 2.10 -7.53 19.08
C VAL A 480 1.38 -7.93 17.80
N GLY A 481 0.58 -8.99 17.83
CA GLY A 481 -0.14 -9.48 16.65
C GLY A 481 -1.31 -8.60 16.19
N GLU A 482 -1.84 -7.78 17.08
CA GLU A 482 -2.92 -6.84 16.76
C GLU A 482 -2.40 -5.46 16.35
N THR A 483 -1.08 -5.24 16.45
CA THR A 483 -0.43 -4.01 16.03
C THR A 483 0.08 -4.16 14.60
N MET A 484 -0.32 -3.25 13.72
CA MET A 484 0.16 -3.23 12.34
C MET A 484 1.66 -2.97 12.28
N SER A 485 2.34 -3.65 11.36
CA SER A 485 3.73 -3.36 11.00
C SER A 485 3.85 -3.09 9.50
N PRO A 486 4.75 -2.19 9.07
CA PRO A 486 4.94 -1.90 7.65
C PRO A 486 5.32 -3.15 6.86
N HIS A 487 4.77 -3.27 5.66
CA HIS A 487 5.08 -4.35 4.71
C HIS A 487 5.51 -3.77 3.36
N PRO A 488 6.55 -4.33 2.72
CA PRO A 488 7.51 -5.30 3.25
C PRO A 488 8.67 -4.61 4.00
N SER A 489 8.92 -4.99 5.23
CA SER A 489 10.00 -4.45 6.07
C SER A 489 10.62 -5.54 6.93
N LEU A 490 11.89 -5.40 7.31
CA LEU A 490 12.54 -6.33 8.23
C LEU A 490 11.93 -6.33 9.64
N ILE A 491 11.13 -5.33 9.99
CA ILE A 491 10.39 -5.32 11.26
C ILE A 491 9.40 -6.49 11.36
N GLU A 492 8.94 -7.03 10.25
CA GLU A 492 8.08 -8.22 10.20
C GLU A 492 8.72 -9.43 10.89
N LEU A 493 10.07 -9.54 10.87
CA LEU A 493 10.78 -10.60 11.59
C LEU A 493 10.44 -10.63 13.08
N THR A 494 10.25 -9.48 13.70
CA THR A 494 9.89 -9.37 15.13
C THR A 494 8.39 -9.33 15.35
N MET A 495 7.64 -8.63 14.51
CA MET A 495 6.21 -8.42 14.70
C MET A 495 5.38 -9.67 14.36
N TRP A 496 5.89 -10.57 13.53
CA TRP A 496 5.18 -11.82 13.17
C TRP A 496 5.55 -13.02 14.04
N THR A 497 6.45 -12.89 15.02
CA THR A 497 6.84 -14.00 15.91
C THR A 497 5.65 -14.63 16.62
N GLN A 498 4.62 -13.84 16.91
CA GLN A 498 3.40 -14.31 17.54
C GLN A 498 2.66 -15.36 16.69
N VAL A 499 2.65 -15.24 15.35
CA VAL A 499 2.02 -16.22 14.45
C VAL A 499 2.59 -17.64 14.68
N PHE A 500 3.87 -17.74 15.03
CA PHE A 500 4.54 -19.01 15.31
C PHE A 500 4.34 -19.51 16.73
N TYR A 501 3.95 -18.64 17.66
CA TYR A 501 3.66 -18.99 19.05
C TYR A 501 2.25 -19.57 19.24
N GLU A 502 1.25 -18.96 18.62
CA GLU A 502 -0.14 -19.22 18.97
C GLU A 502 -0.82 -20.30 18.13
N ASN A 503 -0.21 -20.79 17.08
CA ASN A 503 -0.90 -21.72 16.16
C ASN A 503 -2.31 -21.18 15.81
N ARG A 504 -2.40 -19.92 15.43
CA ARG A 504 -3.57 -19.02 15.45
C ARG A 504 -4.79 -19.49 14.67
N TRP A 505 -4.61 -20.46 13.80
CA TRP A 505 -5.67 -20.91 12.90
C TRP A 505 -5.95 -22.40 13.06
#